data_73ff7fc881af121c1121dae7c8b1c261
#
_entry.id   73ff7fc881af121c1121dae7c8b1c261
#
_cell.length_a   1.000
_cell.length_b   1.000
_cell.length_c   1.000
_cell.angle_alpha   90.00
_cell.angle_beta   90.00
_cell.angle_gamma   90.00
#
_symmetry.space_group_name_H-M   'P 1'
#
loop_
_entity.id
_entity.type
_entity.pdbx_description
1 polymer ?
#
loop_
_entity_poly.entity_id
_entity_poly.type
_entity_poly.pdbx_seq_one_letter_code
_entity_poly.pdbx_strand_id
1 'polypeptide(L)'
;LATPDGVAAVLARLGGREVELLMLNAGTGLGHAFLDQDPQRIDHVVMTNILGVLRLAHPLGRRMQARGQGRILITGSIAGFMPGTFQAIYNASKAFLNNFALGWNEELKDTGVTVTCLMPGATETQFFARADMLDTSVGQSDSKADPEKVAGSPGPCSWGGTRTGSRSEE
;
A
#
# COMPACT_ATOMS: atom_id res chain seq x y z
N LEU A 1 -1.93 -10.16 9.24
CA LEU A 1 -0.96 -10.19 8.11
C LEU A 1 0.50 -10.01 8.59
N ALA A 2 0.71 -9.65 9.84
CA ALA A 2 2.06 -9.51 10.41
C ALA A 2 2.80 -10.85 10.60
N THR A 3 2.17 -11.99 10.39
CA THR A 3 2.77 -13.32 10.54
C THR A 3 2.61 -14.16 9.27
N PRO A 4 3.55 -15.08 8.99
CA PRO A 4 3.40 -16.04 7.89
C PRO A 4 2.10 -16.84 7.99
N ASP A 5 1.73 -17.31 9.18
CA ASP A 5 0.53 -18.10 9.42
C ASP A 5 -0.75 -17.30 9.15
N GLY A 6 -0.78 -16.01 9.52
CA GLY A 6 -1.90 -15.12 9.20
C GLY A 6 -2.10 -14.94 7.69
N VAL A 7 -1.01 -14.82 6.93
CA VAL A 7 -1.07 -14.77 5.46
C VAL A 7 -1.52 -16.12 4.90
N ALA A 8 -0.96 -17.23 5.39
CA ALA A 8 -1.33 -18.57 4.97
C ALA A 8 -2.83 -18.85 5.22
N ALA A 9 -3.37 -18.42 6.36
CA ALA A 9 -4.79 -18.54 6.67
C ALA A 9 -5.68 -17.78 5.68
N VAL A 10 -5.29 -16.55 5.26
CA VAL A 10 -6.01 -15.80 4.23
C VAL A 10 -6.00 -16.56 2.90
N LEU A 11 -4.83 -17.04 2.46
CA LEU A 11 -4.70 -17.78 1.20
C LEU A 11 -5.49 -19.11 1.24
N ALA A 12 -5.45 -19.82 2.35
CA ALA A 12 -6.23 -21.05 2.56
C ALA A 12 -7.73 -20.78 2.50
N ARG A 13 -8.20 -19.67 3.12
CA ARG A 13 -9.61 -19.26 3.08
C ARG A 13 -10.07 -18.89 1.69
N LEU A 14 -9.20 -18.29 0.88
CA LEU A 14 -9.47 -18.01 -0.54
C LEU A 14 -9.56 -19.30 -1.36
N GLY A 15 -8.72 -20.27 -1.05
CA GLY A 15 -8.67 -21.55 -1.78
C GLY A 15 -8.47 -21.33 -3.28
N GLY A 16 -9.31 -22.01 -4.07
CA GLY A 16 -9.32 -21.89 -5.54
C GLY A 16 -10.14 -20.73 -6.10
N ARG A 17 -10.79 -19.89 -5.24
CA ARG A 17 -11.63 -18.80 -5.72
C ARG A 17 -10.85 -17.78 -6.52
N GLU A 18 -11.46 -17.28 -7.57
CA GLU A 18 -10.91 -16.18 -8.36
C GLU A 18 -11.04 -14.86 -7.60
N VAL A 19 -9.97 -14.06 -7.66
CA VAL A 19 -9.93 -12.72 -7.10
C VAL A 19 -9.84 -11.74 -8.26
N GLU A 20 -10.88 -10.96 -8.47
CA GLU A 20 -10.93 -9.92 -9.51
C GLU A 20 -10.27 -8.63 -9.04
N LEU A 21 -10.46 -8.27 -7.77
CA LEU A 21 -9.90 -7.09 -7.13
C LEU A 21 -9.15 -7.50 -5.86
N LEU A 22 -7.86 -7.21 -5.81
CA LEU A 22 -7.01 -7.39 -4.62
C LEU A 22 -6.69 -6.03 -4.00
N MET A 23 -7.20 -5.77 -2.80
CA MET A 23 -6.91 -4.55 -2.05
C MET A 23 -5.89 -4.82 -0.94
N LEU A 24 -4.64 -4.41 -1.15
CA LEU A 24 -3.54 -4.50 -0.19
C LEU A 24 -3.49 -3.22 0.66
N ASN A 25 -4.43 -3.13 1.59
CA ASN A 25 -4.66 -1.93 2.40
C ASN A 25 -4.10 -2.04 3.83
N ALA A 26 -3.81 -3.23 4.32
CA ALA A 26 -3.30 -3.40 5.68
C ALA A 26 -1.99 -2.64 5.89
N GLY A 27 -1.93 -1.87 6.95
CA GLY A 27 -0.74 -1.10 7.31
C GLY A 27 -0.86 -0.53 8.72
N THR A 28 0.30 -0.32 9.33
CA THR A 28 0.42 0.29 10.66
C THR A 28 1.55 1.30 10.66
N GLY A 29 1.48 2.29 11.55
CA GLY A 29 2.52 3.27 11.80
C GLY A 29 3.30 2.94 13.06
N LEU A 30 4.37 3.70 13.27
CA LEU A 30 5.16 3.69 14.50
C LEU A 30 5.79 5.07 14.67
N GLY A 31 5.44 5.76 15.77
CA GLY A 31 6.01 7.03 16.19
C GLY A 31 7.32 6.85 16.97
N HIS A 32 7.82 7.95 17.52
CA HIS A 32 9.04 8.11 18.33
C HIS A 32 10.36 8.02 17.55
N ALA A 33 11.45 8.48 18.20
CA ALA A 33 12.79 8.37 17.63
C ALA A 33 13.18 6.89 17.44
N PHE A 34 13.87 6.60 16.36
CA PHE A 34 14.17 5.21 15.97
C PHE A 34 14.84 4.38 17.09
N LEU A 35 15.79 5.01 17.82
CA LEU A 35 16.51 4.32 18.90
C LEU A 35 15.68 4.10 20.16
N ASP A 36 14.57 4.80 20.31
CA ASP A 36 13.64 4.67 21.45
C ASP A 36 12.46 3.73 21.13
N GLN A 37 12.37 3.25 19.88
CA GLN A 37 11.31 2.33 19.47
C GLN A 37 11.60 0.90 19.97
N ASP A 38 10.53 0.21 20.37
CA ASP A 38 10.59 -1.22 20.67
C ASP A 38 10.91 -2.02 19.37
N PRO A 39 11.99 -2.82 19.33
CA PRO A 39 12.32 -3.65 18.19
C PRO A 39 11.18 -4.54 17.70
N GLN A 40 10.33 -5.08 18.59
CA GLN A 40 9.19 -5.90 18.22
C GLN A 40 8.13 -5.09 17.46
N ARG A 41 7.95 -3.82 17.82
CA ARG A 41 7.05 -2.90 17.09
C ARG A 41 7.62 -2.53 15.72
N ILE A 42 8.94 -2.36 15.61
CA ILE A 42 9.62 -2.16 14.32
C ILE A 42 9.37 -3.37 13.41
N ASP A 43 9.63 -4.57 13.90
CA ASP A 43 9.38 -5.81 13.17
C ASP A 43 7.92 -5.91 12.73
N HIS A 44 6.98 -5.57 13.61
CA HIS A 44 5.55 -5.59 13.31
C HIS A 44 5.19 -4.66 12.13
N VAL A 45 5.77 -3.46 12.07
CA VAL A 45 5.57 -2.53 10.93
C VAL A 45 6.11 -3.14 9.64
N VAL A 46 7.33 -3.66 9.64
CA VAL A 46 7.96 -4.26 8.46
C VAL A 46 7.18 -5.49 7.99
N MET A 47 6.83 -6.36 8.93
CA MET A 47 6.07 -7.58 8.64
C MET A 47 4.67 -7.26 8.07
N THR A 48 3.98 -6.26 8.62
CA THR A 48 2.63 -5.89 8.16
C THR A 48 2.67 -5.13 6.84
N ASN A 49 3.48 -4.06 6.78
CA ASN A 49 3.45 -3.11 5.66
C ASN A 49 4.18 -3.64 4.42
N ILE A 50 5.20 -4.46 4.59
CA ILE A 50 6.03 -4.95 3.48
C ILE A 50 5.81 -6.44 3.25
N LEU A 51 6.22 -7.29 4.19
CA LEU A 51 6.23 -8.74 3.96
C LEU A 51 4.81 -9.32 3.81
N GLY A 52 3.85 -8.84 4.59
CA GLY A 52 2.44 -9.25 4.47
C GLY A 52 1.85 -8.89 3.11
N VAL A 53 2.17 -7.70 2.61
CA VAL A 53 1.77 -7.26 1.27
C VAL A 53 2.38 -8.16 0.20
N LEU A 54 3.71 -8.37 0.21
CA LEU A 54 4.41 -9.18 -0.80
C LEU A 54 3.94 -10.64 -0.81
N ARG A 55 3.71 -11.24 0.36
CA ARG A 55 3.25 -12.63 0.51
C ARG A 55 1.84 -12.85 -0.01
N LEU A 56 0.99 -11.84 -0.04
CA LEU A 56 -0.33 -11.89 -0.70
C LEU A 56 -0.24 -11.51 -2.18
N ALA A 57 0.50 -10.45 -2.48
CA ALA A 57 0.65 -9.92 -3.84
C ALA A 57 1.20 -10.97 -4.80
N HIS A 58 2.27 -11.67 -4.43
CA HIS A 58 2.96 -12.60 -5.31
C HIS A 58 2.07 -13.78 -5.77
N PRO A 59 1.49 -14.61 -4.90
CA PRO A 59 0.68 -15.74 -5.34
C PRO A 59 -0.63 -15.31 -6.02
N LEU A 60 -1.28 -14.24 -5.56
CA LEU A 60 -2.53 -13.78 -6.14
C LEU A 60 -2.30 -13.05 -7.47
N GLY A 61 -1.23 -12.25 -7.58
CA GLY A 61 -0.82 -11.61 -8.83
C GLY A 61 -0.46 -12.63 -9.91
N ARG A 62 0.25 -13.71 -9.58
CA ARG A 62 0.52 -14.82 -10.52
C ARG A 62 -0.77 -15.46 -11.03
N ARG A 63 -1.78 -15.66 -10.16
CA ARG A 63 -3.09 -16.20 -10.56
C ARG A 63 -3.85 -15.24 -11.49
N MET A 64 -3.80 -13.93 -11.21
CA MET A 64 -4.39 -12.91 -12.07
C MET A 64 -3.68 -12.84 -13.43
N GLN A 65 -2.35 -12.83 -13.44
CA GLN A 65 -1.55 -12.81 -14.66
C GLN A 65 -1.83 -14.05 -15.54
N ALA A 66 -1.87 -15.25 -14.94
CA ALA A 66 -2.17 -16.48 -15.68
C ALA A 66 -3.58 -16.48 -16.32
N ARG A 67 -4.52 -15.74 -15.72
CA ARG A 67 -5.89 -15.56 -16.25
C ARG A 67 -5.98 -14.41 -17.26
N GLY A 68 -4.98 -13.54 -17.35
CA GLY A 68 -4.99 -12.36 -18.19
C GLY A 68 -5.94 -11.25 -17.69
N GLN A 69 -6.32 -11.27 -16.41
CA GLN A 69 -7.31 -10.34 -15.86
C GLN A 69 -7.14 -10.16 -14.34
N GLY A 70 -7.11 -8.91 -13.89
CA GLY A 70 -7.09 -8.57 -12.46
C GLY A 70 -6.85 -7.09 -12.19
N ARG A 71 -7.24 -6.65 -11.01
CA ARG A 71 -6.99 -5.29 -10.51
C ARG A 71 -6.40 -5.37 -9.12
N ILE A 72 -5.32 -4.65 -8.91
CA ILE A 72 -4.61 -4.63 -7.63
C ILE A 72 -4.53 -3.18 -7.15
N LEU A 73 -4.99 -2.93 -5.93
CA LEU A 73 -4.86 -1.65 -5.25
C LEU A 73 -3.89 -1.82 -4.08
N ILE A 74 -2.85 -1.01 -4.04
CA ILE A 74 -1.88 -0.94 -2.94
C ILE A 74 -2.03 0.40 -2.23
N THR A 75 -2.21 0.39 -0.92
CA THR A 75 -2.29 1.62 -0.12
C THR A 75 -0.89 2.07 0.30
N GLY A 76 -0.30 2.92 -0.51
CA GLY A 76 0.90 3.67 -0.20
C GLY A 76 0.66 4.83 0.78
N SER A 77 1.39 5.92 0.61
CA SER A 77 1.17 7.20 1.30
C SER A 77 2.03 8.30 0.67
N ILE A 78 1.61 9.56 0.78
CA ILE A 78 2.48 10.71 0.49
C ILE A 78 3.69 10.76 1.43
N ALA A 79 3.59 10.18 2.63
CA ALA A 79 4.70 10.04 3.57
C ALA A 79 5.90 9.28 2.99
N GLY A 80 5.68 8.44 1.97
CA GLY A 80 6.76 7.73 1.27
C GLY A 80 7.65 8.60 0.38
N PHE A 81 7.31 9.87 0.18
CA PHE A 81 8.10 10.82 -0.63
C PHE A 81 9.01 11.72 0.19
N MET A 82 8.94 11.65 1.50
CA MET A 82 9.70 12.53 2.38
C MET A 82 10.31 11.77 3.56
N PRO A 83 11.47 12.23 4.08
CA PRO A 83 12.00 11.69 5.32
C PRO A 83 11.03 12.01 6.47
N GLY A 84 10.70 11.00 7.27
CA GLY A 84 9.80 11.13 8.41
C GLY A 84 10.57 11.20 9.73
N THR A 85 10.83 12.39 10.26
CA THR A 85 11.37 12.53 11.61
C THR A 85 10.39 11.92 12.60
N PHE A 86 10.89 11.06 13.49
CA PHE A 86 10.11 10.25 14.44
C PHE A 86 9.14 9.24 13.81
N GLN A 87 9.24 9.00 12.49
CA GLN A 87 8.42 8.06 11.72
C GLN A 87 9.25 7.31 10.66
N ALA A 88 10.57 7.18 10.88
CA ALA A 88 11.52 6.70 9.87
C ALA A 88 11.08 5.36 9.25
N ILE A 89 10.73 4.37 10.07
CA ILE A 89 10.33 3.03 9.61
C ILE A 89 9.02 3.08 8.83
N TYR A 90 8.03 3.85 9.28
CA TYR A 90 6.76 4.00 8.57
C TYR A 90 6.96 4.63 7.19
N ASN A 91 7.63 5.80 7.13
CA ASN A 91 7.87 6.49 5.86
C ASN A 91 8.67 5.61 4.89
N ALA A 92 9.71 4.92 5.37
CA ALA A 92 10.48 3.97 4.57
C ALA A 92 9.60 2.82 4.05
N SER A 93 8.70 2.27 4.86
CA SER A 93 7.79 1.21 4.42
C SER A 93 6.81 1.70 3.34
N LYS A 94 6.36 2.96 3.43
CA LYS A 94 5.48 3.56 2.42
C LYS A 94 6.23 3.94 1.14
N ALA A 95 7.48 4.38 1.25
CA ALA A 95 8.36 4.57 0.08
C ALA A 95 8.56 3.25 -0.69
N PHE A 96 8.78 2.14 0.04
CA PHE A 96 8.85 0.81 -0.56
C PHE A 96 7.57 0.49 -1.35
N LEU A 97 6.39 0.63 -0.74
CA LEU A 97 5.12 0.31 -1.39
C LEU A 97 4.83 1.19 -2.61
N ASN A 98 5.14 2.50 -2.53
CA ASN A 98 4.97 3.43 -3.64
C ASN A 98 5.81 2.99 -4.85
N ASN A 99 7.10 2.70 -4.65
CA ASN A 99 7.99 2.24 -5.71
C ASN A 99 7.62 0.85 -6.23
N PHE A 100 7.33 -0.08 -5.32
CA PHE A 100 6.92 -1.44 -5.68
C PHE A 100 5.68 -1.44 -6.58
N ALA A 101 4.66 -0.68 -6.22
CA ALA A 101 3.42 -0.61 -6.99
C ALA A 101 3.65 -0.07 -8.42
N LEU A 102 4.48 0.97 -8.56
CA LEU A 102 4.80 1.56 -9.87
C LEU A 102 5.59 0.59 -10.75
N GLY A 103 6.65 -0.01 -10.19
CA GLY A 103 7.46 -1.00 -10.92
C GLY A 103 6.64 -2.22 -11.34
N TRP A 104 5.83 -2.74 -10.43
CA TRP A 104 5.01 -3.91 -10.71
C TRP A 104 3.90 -3.63 -11.75
N ASN A 105 3.33 -2.42 -11.75
CA ASN A 105 2.38 -2.01 -12.79
C ASN A 105 3.03 -1.98 -14.18
N GLU A 106 4.28 -1.53 -14.29
CA GLU A 106 5.01 -1.54 -15.55
C GLU A 106 5.33 -2.96 -16.03
N GLU A 107 5.71 -3.86 -15.11
CA GLU A 107 5.93 -5.28 -15.43
C GLU A 107 4.67 -5.99 -15.95
N LEU A 108 3.48 -5.55 -15.51
CA LEU A 108 2.21 -6.18 -15.84
C LEU A 108 1.45 -5.51 -17.01
N LYS A 109 1.98 -4.47 -17.63
CA LYS A 109 1.29 -3.64 -18.62
C LYS A 109 0.65 -4.38 -19.79
N ASP A 110 1.25 -5.50 -20.21
CA ASP A 110 0.79 -6.29 -21.36
C ASP A 110 0.04 -7.57 -20.94
N THR A 111 -0.32 -7.70 -19.66
CA THR A 111 -0.88 -8.93 -19.11
C THR A 111 -2.39 -8.89 -18.82
N GLY A 112 -3.04 -7.74 -19.05
CA GLY A 112 -4.44 -7.54 -18.65
C GLY A 112 -4.65 -7.33 -17.14
N VAL A 113 -3.56 -7.25 -16.36
CA VAL A 113 -3.58 -6.95 -14.92
C VAL A 113 -3.11 -5.53 -14.69
N THR A 114 -3.79 -4.78 -13.82
CA THR A 114 -3.40 -3.41 -13.46
C THR A 114 -3.07 -3.29 -11.98
N VAL A 115 -2.04 -2.51 -11.66
CA VAL A 115 -1.69 -2.16 -10.27
C VAL A 115 -1.87 -0.66 -10.08
N THR A 116 -2.65 -0.27 -9.10
CA THR A 116 -2.86 1.13 -8.70
C THR A 116 -2.30 1.33 -7.31
N CYS A 117 -1.51 2.39 -7.12
CA CYS A 117 -1.07 2.84 -5.80
C CYS A 117 -1.95 3.99 -5.34
N LEU A 118 -2.69 3.81 -4.28
CA LEU A 118 -3.40 4.90 -3.60
C LEU A 118 -2.44 5.53 -2.58
N MET A 119 -2.16 6.82 -2.71
CA MET A 119 -1.22 7.54 -1.85
C MET A 119 -1.95 8.64 -1.06
N PRO A 120 -2.70 8.30 -0.03
CA PRO A 120 -3.42 9.29 0.76
C PRO A 120 -2.46 10.19 1.54
N GLY A 121 -2.91 11.41 1.80
CA GLY A 121 -2.36 12.30 2.82
C GLY A 121 -2.77 11.88 4.23
N ALA A 122 -2.57 12.76 5.21
CA ALA A 122 -3.07 12.55 6.55
C ALA A 122 -4.61 12.41 6.50
N THR A 123 -5.11 11.26 6.95
CA THR A 123 -6.54 10.90 6.89
C THR A 123 -7.05 10.71 8.32
N GLU A 124 -8.24 11.20 8.61
CA GLU A 124 -8.85 11.11 9.93
C GLU A 124 -9.32 9.67 10.20
N THR A 125 -8.45 8.90 10.83
CA THR A 125 -8.67 7.50 11.17
C THR A 125 -8.05 7.18 12.54
N GLN A 126 -8.28 6.00 13.06
CA GLN A 126 -7.59 5.51 14.26
C GLN A 126 -6.08 5.25 14.06
N PHE A 127 -5.55 5.53 12.88
CA PHE A 127 -4.15 5.27 12.53
C PHE A 127 -3.19 5.97 13.50
N PHE A 128 -3.38 7.26 13.78
CA PHE A 128 -2.49 8.05 14.63
C PHE A 128 -2.50 7.56 16.09
N ALA A 129 -3.66 7.17 16.60
CA ALA A 129 -3.77 6.60 17.95
C ALA A 129 -3.06 5.24 18.05
N ARG A 130 -3.22 4.37 17.06
CA ARG A 130 -2.57 3.05 17.03
C ARG A 130 -1.06 3.12 16.80
N ALA A 131 -0.61 4.15 16.09
CA ALA A 131 0.80 4.40 15.78
C ALA A 131 1.55 5.12 16.90
N ASP A 132 0.84 5.51 17.97
CA ASP A 132 1.39 6.31 19.08
C ASP A 132 1.95 7.67 18.59
N MET A 133 1.12 8.40 17.83
CA MET A 133 1.50 9.61 17.10
C MET A 133 0.54 10.78 17.36
N LEU A 134 -0.31 10.70 18.38
CA LEU A 134 -1.28 11.75 18.70
C LEU A 134 -0.62 13.06 19.17
N ASP A 135 0.57 12.97 19.72
CA ASP A 135 1.40 14.09 20.18
C ASP A 135 2.23 14.74 19.06
N THR A 136 2.21 14.17 17.85
CA THR A 136 2.92 14.73 16.69
C THR A 136 2.12 15.85 16.04
N SER A 137 2.81 16.77 15.34
CA SER A 137 2.17 17.87 14.59
C SER A 137 1.15 17.38 13.55
N VAL A 138 1.41 16.22 12.93
CA VAL A 138 0.47 15.59 11.99
C VAL A 138 -0.70 14.92 12.72
N GLY A 139 -0.44 14.30 13.87
CA GLY A 139 -1.47 13.70 14.71
C GLY A 139 -2.47 14.73 15.27
N GLN A 140 -1.99 15.95 15.56
CA GLN A 140 -2.78 17.06 16.09
C GLN A 140 -3.41 17.97 15.00
N SER A 141 -3.08 17.74 13.73
CA SER A 141 -3.58 18.56 12.62
C SER A 141 -5.09 18.39 12.42
N ASP A 142 -5.80 19.51 12.29
CA ASP A 142 -7.23 19.56 11.93
C ASP A 142 -7.46 19.41 10.41
N SER A 143 -6.39 19.40 9.61
CA SER A 143 -6.46 19.33 8.13
C SER A 143 -6.41 17.90 7.59
N LYS A 144 -6.82 16.90 8.37
CA LYS A 144 -6.88 15.51 7.91
C LYS A 144 -8.01 15.31 6.91
N ALA A 145 -7.76 14.54 5.88
CA ALA A 145 -8.76 14.21 4.88
C ALA A 145 -9.83 13.25 5.45
N ASP A 146 -11.06 13.42 4.99
CA ASP A 146 -12.16 12.51 5.27
C ASP A 146 -11.89 11.15 4.62
N PRO A 147 -11.91 10.02 5.38
CA PRO A 147 -11.65 8.70 4.85
C PRO A 147 -12.62 8.28 3.75
N GLU A 148 -13.88 8.73 3.76
CA GLU A 148 -14.84 8.43 2.71
C GLU A 148 -14.45 9.09 1.38
N LYS A 149 -13.97 10.34 1.43
CA LYS A 149 -13.47 11.03 0.24
C LYS A 149 -12.21 10.37 -0.32
N VAL A 150 -11.31 9.92 0.56
CA VAL A 150 -10.10 9.19 0.14
C VAL A 150 -10.48 7.87 -0.53
N ALA A 151 -11.41 7.11 0.04
CA ALA A 151 -11.88 5.85 -0.52
C ALA A 151 -12.64 6.02 -1.85
N GLY A 152 -13.35 7.14 -2.02
CA GLY A 152 -14.10 7.45 -3.24
C GLY A 152 -13.27 8.05 -4.38
N SER A 153 -11.98 8.30 -4.18
CA SER A 153 -11.08 8.92 -5.16
C SER A 153 -9.93 8.01 -5.58
N PRO A 154 -10.19 6.87 -6.23
CA PRO A 154 -9.13 6.05 -6.81
C PRO A 154 -8.62 6.69 -8.11
N GLY A 155 -7.83 7.76 -7.96
CA GLY A 155 -7.08 8.30 -9.09
C GLY A 155 -5.98 7.30 -9.51
N PRO A 156 -5.74 7.08 -10.83
CA PRO A 156 -4.58 6.34 -11.26
C PRO A 156 -3.32 7.08 -10.79
N CYS A 157 -2.35 6.38 -10.21
CA CYS A 157 -1.00 6.90 -10.02
C CYS A 157 -0.37 7.12 -11.41
N SER A 158 -0.68 8.24 -12.02
CA SER A 158 0.01 8.69 -13.23
C SER A 158 1.23 9.50 -12.82
N TRP A 159 2.38 8.87 -12.67
CA TRP A 159 3.63 9.56 -12.88
C TRP A 159 3.77 9.75 -14.40
N GLY A 160 3.56 10.97 -14.88
CA GLY A 160 3.93 11.59 -16.14
C GLY A 160 4.35 10.69 -17.30
N GLY A 161 3.59 9.70 -17.68
CA GLY A 161 3.69 9.02 -18.95
C GLY A 161 2.46 9.37 -19.76
N THR A 162 2.57 10.41 -20.62
CA THR A 162 1.59 10.69 -21.66
C THR A 162 1.33 9.42 -22.45
N ARG A 163 0.12 8.87 -22.31
CA ARG A 163 -0.39 7.92 -23.27
C ARG A 163 -0.57 8.67 -24.58
N THR A 164 0.43 8.69 -25.44
CA THR A 164 0.24 9.00 -26.87
C THR A 164 -0.46 7.82 -27.50
N GLY A 165 -1.77 7.83 -27.41
CA GLY A 165 -2.60 6.97 -28.24
C GLY A 165 -2.58 7.48 -29.67
N SER A 166 -1.70 6.97 -30.50
CA SER A 166 -1.88 7.05 -31.92
C SER A 166 -3.01 6.11 -32.31
N ARG A 167 -4.23 6.63 -32.45
CA ARG A 167 -5.20 6.05 -33.36
C ARG A 167 -4.64 6.27 -34.77
N SER A 168 -4.15 5.23 -35.39
CA SER A 168 -4.11 5.18 -36.85
C SER A 168 -5.52 4.87 -37.33
N GLU A 169 -6.19 5.88 -37.85
CA GLU A 169 -7.28 5.71 -38.80
C GLU A 169 -6.68 5.20 -40.11
N GLU A 170 -7.10 4.01 -40.52
CA GLU A 170 -7.36 3.64 -41.92
C GLU A 170 -8.29 2.42 -41.93
#